data_a2369424cb0e55c2a3dd6228dd84e004
#
_entry.id   a2369424cb0e55c2a3dd6228dd84e004
#
_cell.length_a   1.000
_cell.length_b   1.000
_cell.length_c   1.000
_cell.angle_alpha   90.00
_cell.angle_beta   90.00
_cell.angle_gamma   90.00
#
_symmetry.space_group_name_H-M   'P 1'
#
loop_
_entity.id
_entity.type
_entity.pdbx_description
1 polymer ?
#
loop_
_entity_poly.entity_id
_entity_poly.type
_entity_poly.pdbx_seq_one_letter_code
_entity_poly.pdbx_strand_id
1 'polypeptide(L)'
;FDQAVMRKPNRSYRRYQQIAELVNTAVREKADMLVMPEACTPKEWLPTLARTCEKNHLAVVTGVEHIIEDNCVYNLTAVILPYEEKWTGQWHSVILYHSKNHFAPEEKRMIESLYLRAMEGIESSEAECDAKYELYSWNGFWFTVYCCFELTSIRDRSIFQSYIDALIAVEWNQDVN
;
A
#
# COMPACT_ATOMS: atom_id res chain seq x y z
N PHE A 1 -15.17 5.48 -6.83
CA PHE A 1 -13.90 6.22 -6.77
C PHE A 1 -13.64 6.70 -5.37
N ASP A 2 -12.36 6.78 -4.96
CA ASP A 2 -12.00 7.09 -3.58
C ASP A 2 -12.55 8.47 -3.15
N GLN A 3 -13.29 8.48 -2.05
CA GLN A 3 -13.86 9.71 -1.49
C GLN A 3 -12.79 10.71 -1.04
N ALA A 4 -11.56 10.25 -0.77
CA ALA A 4 -10.45 11.13 -0.43
C ALA A 4 -10.08 12.04 -1.59
N VAL A 5 -10.09 11.54 -2.84
CA VAL A 5 -9.87 12.35 -4.05
C VAL A 5 -10.95 13.41 -4.22
N MET A 6 -12.17 13.10 -3.79
CA MET A 6 -13.29 14.05 -3.73
C MET A 6 -13.23 15.00 -2.52
N ARG A 7 -12.13 15.01 -1.77
CA ARG A 7 -11.93 15.79 -0.53
C ARG A 7 -12.99 15.51 0.54
N LYS A 8 -13.57 14.31 0.54
CA LYS A 8 -14.57 13.83 1.51
C LYS A 8 -14.16 12.48 2.10
N PRO A 9 -12.98 12.39 2.77
CA PRO A 9 -12.47 11.12 3.26
C PRO A 9 -13.42 10.53 4.32
N ASN A 10 -13.64 9.22 4.21
CA ASN A 10 -14.47 8.50 5.19
C ASN A 10 -13.65 8.20 6.46
N ARG A 11 -13.89 8.94 7.52
CA ARG A 11 -13.30 8.77 8.85
C ARG A 11 -14.31 8.24 9.86
N SER A 12 -15.36 7.52 9.40
CA SER A 12 -16.39 7.00 10.28
C SER A 12 -15.84 5.95 11.26
N TYR A 13 -16.42 5.92 12.45
CA TYR A 13 -16.12 4.89 13.45
C TYR A 13 -16.38 3.48 12.93
N ARG A 14 -17.40 3.31 12.10
CA ARG A 14 -17.71 2.02 11.44
C ARG A 14 -16.53 1.52 10.59
N ARG A 15 -15.92 2.39 9.78
CA ARG A 15 -14.75 2.03 8.97
C ARG A 15 -13.56 1.65 9.84
N TYR A 16 -13.33 2.43 10.90
CA TYR A 16 -12.30 2.10 11.89
C TYR A 16 -12.51 0.71 12.51
N GLN A 17 -13.75 0.42 12.94
CA GLN A 17 -14.09 -0.88 13.50
C GLN A 17 -13.85 -2.03 12.51
N GLN A 18 -14.22 -1.87 11.24
CA GLN A 18 -14.01 -2.88 10.21
C GLN A 18 -12.52 -3.20 10.00
N ILE A 19 -11.66 -2.19 9.93
CA ILE A 19 -10.21 -2.38 9.82
C ILE A 19 -9.66 -3.02 11.10
N ALA A 20 -10.05 -2.55 12.26
CA ALA A 20 -9.63 -3.11 13.54
C ALA A 20 -10.04 -4.58 13.70
N GLU A 21 -11.26 -4.93 13.29
CA GLU A 21 -11.76 -6.32 13.32
C GLU A 21 -10.97 -7.22 12.37
N LEU A 22 -10.64 -6.74 11.17
CA LEU A 22 -9.83 -7.48 10.21
C LEU A 22 -8.43 -7.77 10.78
N VAL A 23 -7.78 -6.76 11.35
CA VAL A 23 -6.46 -6.90 11.99
C VAL A 23 -6.53 -7.86 13.19
N ASN A 24 -7.53 -7.69 14.06
CA ASN A 24 -7.73 -8.58 15.22
C ASN A 24 -8.00 -10.02 14.79
N THR A 25 -8.68 -10.20 13.67
CA THR A 25 -8.90 -11.55 13.12
C THR A 25 -7.59 -12.15 12.64
N ALA A 26 -6.77 -11.42 11.89
CA ALA A 26 -5.46 -11.89 11.47
C ALA A 26 -4.57 -12.29 12.67
N VAL A 27 -4.58 -11.47 13.73
CA VAL A 27 -3.85 -11.78 14.99
C VAL A 27 -4.38 -13.05 15.63
N ARG A 28 -5.71 -13.20 15.74
CA ARG A 28 -6.33 -14.39 16.37
C ARG A 28 -6.04 -15.66 15.58
N GLU A 29 -6.06 -15.58 14.26
CA GLU A 29 -5.72 -16.70 13.37
C GLU A 29 -4.22 -16.94 13.24
N LYS A 30 -3.39 -16.15 13.93
CA LYS A 30 -1.91 -16.23 13.90
C LYS A 30 -1.34 -16.11 12.50
N ALA A 31 -1.92 -15.23 11.70
CA ALA A 31 -1.37 -14.93 10.38
C ALA A 31 -0.02 -14.23 10.51
N ASP A 32 0.93 -14.58 9.65
CA ASP A 32 2.21 -13.90 9.56
C ASP A 32 2.07 -12.56 8.84
N MET A 33 1.18 -12.49 7.85
CA MET A 33 0.96 -11.30 7.04
C MET A 33 -0.53 -11.10 6.73
N LEU A 34 -0.97 -9.84 6.79
CA LEU A 34 -2.29 -9.39 6.36
C LEU A 34 -2.15 -8.50 5.13
N VAL A 35 -2.87 -8.83 4.06
CA VAL A 35 -2.96 -8.00 2.86
C VAL A 35 -4.36 -7.38 2.81
N MET A 36 -4.41 -6.04 2.67
CA MET A 36 -5.64 -5.28 2.57
C MET A 36 -5.73 -4.56 1.22
N PRO A 37 -6.95 -4.26 0.72
CA PRO A 37 -7.16 -3.68 -0.59
C PRO A 37 -6.49 -2.31 -0.81
N GLU A 38 -6.44 -1.88 -2.08
CA GLU A 38 -6.10 -0.53 -2.51
C GLU A 38 -7.02 0.51 -1.84
N ALA A 39 -6.49 1.69 -1.52
CA ALA A 39 -7.20 2.80 -0.89
C ALA A 39 -7.97 2.43 0.40
N CYS A 40 -7.58 1.35 1.07
CA CYS A 40 -8.28 0.81 2.24
C CYS A 40 -8.03 1.63 3.50
N THR A 41 -6.77 1.99 3.78
CA THR A 41 -6.35 2.52 5.08
C THR A 41 -6.09 4.03 5.01
N PRO A 42 -6.78 4.84 5.85
CA PRO A 42 -6.42 6.23 6.03
C PRO A 42 -4.99 6.40 6.54
N LYS A 43 -4.26 7.37 5.98
CA LYS A 43 -2.85 7.61 6.36
C LYS A 43 -2.68 7.88 7.87
N GLU A 44 -3.66 8.53 8.48
CA GLU A 44 -3.62 8.88 9.90
C GLU A 44 -3.71 7.65 10.83
N TRP A 45 -4.17 6.51 10.31
CA TRP A 45 -4.29 5.28 11.09
C TRP A 45 -3.06 4.38 11.01
N LEU A 46 -2.16 4.63 10.04
CA LEU A 46 -0.93 3.85 9.85
C LEU A 46 -0.06 3.76 11.12
N PRO A 47 0.16 4.84 11.90
CA PRO A 47 0.95 4.71 13.13
C PRO A 47 0.31 3.79 14.18
N THR A 48 -1.02 3.79 14.27
CA THR A 48 -1.74 2.89 15.19
C THR A 48 -1.66 1.44 14.69
N LEU A 49 -1.80 1.23 13.38
CA LEU A 49 -1.65 -0.07 12.75
C LEU A 49 -0.23 -0.61 12.95
N ALA A 50 0.79 0.22 12.75
CA ALA A 50 2.19 -0.14 12.96
C ALA A 50 2.48 -0.61 14.40
N ARG A 51 1.92 0.08 15.40
CA ARG A 51 2.03 -0.36 16.82
C ARG A 51 1.34 -1.71 17.06
N THR A 52 0.25 -1.98 16.35
CA THR A 52 -0.44 -3.27 16.45
C THR A 52 0.39 -4.39 15.80
N CYS A 53 1.01 -4.08 14.65
CA CYS A 53 1.93 -4.99 13.95
C CYS A 53 3.14 -5.34 14.85
N GLU A 54 3.76 -4.34 15.47
CA GLU A 54 4.88 -4.49 16.39
C GLU A 54 4.54 -5.45 17.54
N LYS A 55 3.40 -5.23 18.21
CA LYS A 55 2.96 -6.03 19.37
C LYS A 55 2.62 -7.47 19.04
N ASN A 56 2.16 -7.73 17.82
CA ASN A 56 1.65 -9.03 17.42
C ASN A 56 2.53 -9.73 16.39
N HIS A 57 3.66 -9.13 16.04
CA HIS A 57 4.61 -9.64 15.03
C HIS A 57 3.93 -9.91 13.68
N LEU A 58 2.90 -9.12 13.34
CA LEU A 58 2.09 -9.24 12.13
C LEU A 58 2.59 -8.27 11.08
N ALA A 59 3.03 -8.75 9.92
CA ALA A 59 3.28 -7.89 8.77
C ALA A 59 1.95 -7.45 8.14
N VAL A 60 1.91 -6.22 7.61
CA VAL A 60 0.71 -5.71 6.91
C VAL A 60 1.12 -5.04 5.61
N VAL A 61 0.43 -5.41 4.53
CA VAL A 61 0.47 -4.70 3.25
C VAL A 61 -0.91 -4.10 3.01
N THR A 62 -1.00 -2.79 2.83
CA THR A 62 -2.28 -2.10 2.68
C THR A 62 -2.21 -0.92 1.72
N GLY A 63 -3.18 -0.81 0.82
CA GLY A 63 -3.37 0.42 0.05
C GLY A 63 -3.74 1.57 0.99
N VAL A 64 -3.05 2.69 0.83
CA VAL A 64 -3.33 3.93 1.55
C VAL A 64 -4.38 4.71 0.78
N GLU A 65 -5.33 5.32 1.49
CA GLU A 65 -6.26 6.25 0.88
C GLU A 65 -5.51 7.36 0.13
N HIS A 66 -5.98 7.74 -1.04
CA HIS A 66 -5.28 8.72 -1.88
C HIS A 66 -4.92 9.98 -1.11
N ILE A 67 -3.69 10.44 -1.28
CA ILE A 67 -3.18 11.67 -0.69
C ILE A 67 -3.20 12.75 -1.76
N ILE A 68 -3.74 13.93 -1.42
CA ILE A 68 -3.74 15.08 -2.31
C ILE A 68 -2.82 16.13 -1.71
N GLU A 69 -1.79 16.49 -2.44
CA GLU A 69 -0.85 17.55 -2.09
C GLU A 69 -0.46 18.32 -3.36
N ASP A 70 -0.47 19.65 -3.31
CA ASP A 70 -0.14 20.55 -4.43
C ASP A 70 -0.85 20.20 -5.75
N ASN A 71 -2.15 19.89 -5.68
CA ASN A 71 -2.98 19.43 -6.80
C ASN A 71 -2.52 18.11 -7.44
N CYS A 72 -1.64 17.38 -6.79
CA CYS A 72 -1.21 16.05 -7.17
C CYS A 72 -1.90 14.99 -6.33
N VAL A 73 -2.26 13.88 -6.96
CA VAL A 73 -2.85 12.70 -6.32
C VAL A 73 -1.82 11.59 -6.26
N TYR A 74 -1.49 11.16 -5.04
CA TYR A 74 -0.59 10.05 -4.76
C TYR A 74 -1.41 8.83 -4.37
N ASN A 75 -1.12 7.71 -5.02
CA ASN A 75 -1.67 6.41 -4.67
C ASN A 75 -0.52 5.56 -4.10
N LEU A 76 -0.58 5.30 -2.80
CA LEU A 76 0.49 4.63 -2.07
C LEU A 76 0.01 3.29 -1.52
N THR A 77 0.92 2.33 -1.50
CA THR A 77 0.78 1.11 -0.70
C THR A 77 1.77 1.14 0.45
N ALA A 78 1.28 0.97 1.67
CA ALA A 78 2.11 0.86 2.85
C ALA A 78 2.46 -0.60 3.13
N VAL A 79 3.74 -0.87 3.35
CA VAL A 79 4.28 -2.16 3.80
C VAL A 79 4.80 -1.96 5.22
N ILE A 80 4.12 -2.55 6.19
CA ILE A 80 4.43 -2.43 7.62
C ILE A 80 5.06 -3.74 8.07
N LEU A 81 6.33 -3.68 8.45
CA LEU A 81 7.11 -4.85 8.84
C LEU A 81 7.58 -4.74 10.28
N PRO A 82 7.14 -5.63 11.18
CA PRO A 82 7.71 -5.74 12.51
C PRO A 82 9.09 -6.39 12.45
N TYR A 83 10.00 -5.93 13.29
CA TYR A 83 11.34 -6.49 13.44
C TYR A 83 11.82 -6.42 14.88
N GLU A 84 12.65 -7.36 15.25
CA GLU A 84 13.32 -7.36 16.56
C GLU A 84 14.68 -6.68 16.45
N GLU A 85 14.91 -5.69 17.28
CA GLU A 85 16.23 -5.06 17.39
C GLU A 85 17.20 -6.01 18.11
N LYS A 86 18.25 -6.40 17.42
CA LYS A 86 19.21 -7.42 17.89
C LYS A 86 19.90 -7.10 19.21
N TRP A 87 20.07 -5.81 19.52
CA TRP A 87 20.83 -5.38 20.71
C TRP A 87 19.98 -5.33 21.97
N THR A 88 18.73 -4.96 21.84
CA THR A 88 17.80 -4.78 22.97
C THR A 88 16.79 -5.91 23.11
N GLY A 89 16.56 -6.68 22.06
CA GLY A 89 15.48 -7.65 21.97
C GLY A 89 14.10 -7.00 21.91
N GLN A 90 14.04 -5.69 21.69
CA GLN A 90 12.76 -4.98 21.57
C GLN A 90 12.22 -5.09 20.15
N TRP A 91 10.92 -5.20 20.07
CA TRP A 91 10.22 -5.19 18.80
C TRP A 91 9.86 -3.76 18.39
N HIS A 92 10.01 -3.50 17.12
CA HIS A 92 9.65 -2.26 16.44
C HIS A 92 8.92 -2.57 15.14
N SER A 93 8.38 -1.55 14.49
CA SER A 93 7.86 -1.67 13.14
C SER A 93 8.37 -0.54 12.26
N VAL A 94 8.61 -0.86 10.99
CA VAL A 94 8.91 0.12 9.95
C VAL A 94 7.72 0.22 9.00
N ILE A 95 7.42 1.44 8.54
CA ILE A 95 6.43 1.67 7.48
C ILE A 95 7.21 2.09 6.24
N LEU A 96 7.15 1.26 5.23
CA LEU A 96 7.72 1.51 3.90
C LEU A 96 6.57 1.81 2.94
N TYR A 97 6.85 2.57 1.88
CA TYR A 97 5.82 2.95 0.91
C TYR A 97 6.27 2.55 -0.50
N HIS A 98 5.35 1.93 -1.22
CA HIS A 98 5.39 1.80 -2.65
C HIS A 98 4.48 2.86 -3.27
N SER A 99 5.00 3.67 -4.18
CA SER A 99 4.20 4.65 -4.93
C SER A 99 3.76 4.02 -6.24
N LYS A 100 2.47 4.09 -6.54
CA LYS A 100 1.92 3.56 -7.80
C LYS A 100 2.61 4.20 -9.00
N ASN A 101 3.24 3.36 -9.82
CA ASN A 101 3.99 3.82 -11.00
C ASN A 101 3.08 4.07 -12.21
N HIS A 102 1.95 3.35 -12.30
CA HIS A 102 1.05 3.43 -13.45
C HIS A 102 -0.41 3.45 -13.01
N PHE A 103 -1.09 4.53 -13.28
CA PHE A 103 -2.54 4.63 -13.10
C PHE A 103 -3.29 4.07 -14.31
N ALA A 104 -4.45 3.47 -14.08
CA ALA A 104 -5.33 3.09 -15.18
C ALA A 104 -5.78 4.33 -15.97
N PRO A 105 -5.94 4.23 -17.30
CA PRO A 105 -6.36 5.37 -18.13
C PRO A 105 -7.66 6.03 -17.65
N GLU A 106 -8.60 5.23 -17.16
CA GLU A 106 -9.87 5.71 -16.61
C GLU A 106 -9.68 6.49 -15.32
N GLU A 107 -8.83 5.97 -14.43
CA GLU A 107 -8.46 6.59 -13.16
C GLU A 107 -7.79 7.96 -13.40
N LYS A 108 -6.85 8.03 -14.35
CA LYS A 108 -6.23 9.31 -14.77
C LYS A 108 -7.27 10.32 -15.23
N ARG A 109 -8.15 9.92 -16.16
CA ARG A 109 -9.20 10.81 -16.66
C ARG A 109 -10.10 11.33 -15.55
N MET A 110 -10.44 10.51 -14.57
CA MET A 110 -11.23 10.94 -13.42
C MET A 110 -10.48 11.96 -12.57
N ILE A 111 -9.20 11.71 -12.29
CA ILE A 111 -8.34 12.64 -11.53
C ILE A 111 -8.23 13.99 -12.27
N GLU A 112 -7.94 13.97 -13.56
CA GLU A 112 -7.84 15.16 -14.41
C GLU A 112 -9.15 15.96 -14.48
N SER A 113 -10.29 15.27 -14.51
CA SER A 113 -11.61 15.90 -14.48
C SER A 113 -11.88 16.73 -13.23
N LEU A 114 -11.14 16.47 -12.16
CA LEU A 114 -11.17 17.22 -10.89
C LEU A 114 -10.10 18.32 -10.81
N TYR A 115 -9.44 18.63 -11.93
CA TYR A 115 -8.32 19.57 -12.01
C TYR A 115 -7.14 19.14 -11.11
N LEU A 116 -6.94 17.84 -10.96
CA LEU A 116 -5.82 17.23 -10.25
C LEU A 116 -4.92 16.48 -11.23
N ARG A 117 -3.69 16.19 -10.81
CA ARG A 117 -2.70 15.42 -11.58
C ARG A 117 -2.39 14.11 -10.86
N ALA A 118 -2.45 12.99 -11.55
CA ALA A 118 -1.98 11.71 -11.03
C ALA A 118 -0.45 11.70 -10.96
N MET A 119 0.10 11.36 -9.80
CA MET A 119 1.56 11.23 -9.62
C MET A 119 1.98 9.79 -9.85
N GLU A 120 2.67 9.56 -10.95
CA GLU A 120 3.21 8.24 -11.32
C GLU A 120 4.68 8.14 -10.93
N GLY A 121 4.97 7.16 -10.07
CA GLY A 121 6.32 6.97 -9.56
C GLY A 121 6.80 8.12 -8.65
N ILE A 122 8.12 8.25 -8.54
CA ILE A 122 8.76 9.37 -7.85
C ILE A 122 9.32 10.30 -8.94
N GLU A 123 8.65 11.41 -9.21
CA GLU A 123 9.22 12.45 -10.06
C GLU A 123 10.48 13.03 -9.40
N SER A 124 11.63 12.73 -9.96
CA SER A 124 12.81 13.55 -9.74
C SER A 124 12.80 14.70 -10.75
N SER A 125 13.12 15.90 -10.30
CA SER A 125 12.98 17.17 -11.04
C SER A 125 13.76 17.31 -12.34
N GLU A 126 14.44 16.29 -12.85
CA GLU A 126 15.37 16.43 -13.99
C GLU A 126 15.38 15.31 -15.04
N ALA A 127 14.59 14.25 -14.94
CA ALA A 127 14.58 13.21 -15.97
C ALA A 127 13.33 12.32 -15.89
N GLU A 128 13.06 11.65 -16.99
CA GLU A 128 12.04 10.62 -17.17
C GLU A 128 11.58 9.94 -15.88
N CYS A 129 10.26 9.91 -15.66
CA CYS A 129 9.65 9.22 -14.53
C CYS A 129 10.01 7.73 -14.58
N ASP A 130 11.07 7.36 -13.89
CA ASP A 130 11.49 5.97 -13.80
C ASP A 130 10.57 5.24 -12.80
N ALA A 131 9.86 4.23 -13.29
CA ALA A 131 9.10 3.35 -12.45
C ALA A 131 10.02 2.68 -11.43
N LYS A 132 9.67 2.77 -10.14
CA LYS A 132 10.40 2.12 -9.05
C LYS A 132 9.57 1.00 -8.45
N TYR A 133 10.20 -0.15 -8.37
CA TYR A 133 9.64 -1.31 -7.67
C TYR A 133 10.61 -1.76 -6.59
N GLU A 134 10.09 -2.03 -5.41
CA GLU A 134 10.87 -2.41 -4.26
C GLU A 134 10.84 -3.94 -4.07
N LEU A 135 11.98 -4.47 -3.66
CA LEU A 135 12.11 -5.84 -3.19
C LEU A 135 12.16 -5.83 -1.66
N TYR A 136 11.20 -6.47 -1.04
CA TYR A 136 11.11 -6.59 0.41
C TYR A 136 11.59 -7.95 0.87
N SER A 137 12.24 -7.98 2.05
CA SER A 137 12.58 -9.21 2.75
C SER A 137 12.16 -9.11 4.20
N TRP A 138 11.39 -10.08 4.65
CA TRP A 138 10.92 -10.17 6.03
C TRP A 138 10.88 -11.62 6.50
N ASN A 139 11.61 -11.95 7.58
CA ASN A 139 11.74 -13.30 8.11
C ASN A 139 12.16 -14.36 7.07
N GLY A 140 12.99 -13.96 6.11
CA GLY A 140 13.44 -14.84 5.03
C GLY A 140 12.47 -14.98 3.86
N PHE A 141 11.28 -14.37 3.94
CA PHE A 141 10.30 -14.32 2.87
C PHE A 141 10.57 -13.09 1.99
N TRP A 142 10.77 -13.31 0.70
CA TRP A 142 11.07 -12.28 -0.28
C TRP A 142 9.83 -11.98 -1.12
N PHE A 143 9.45 -10.72 -1.19
CA PHE A 143 8.27 -10.32 -1.94
C PHE A 143 8.40 -8.92 -2.54
N THR A 144 7.56 -8.64 -3.51
CA THR A 144 7.35 -7.32 -4.07
C THR A 144 5.87 -6.95 -4.02
N VAL A 145 5.58 -5.65 -4.12
CA VAL A 145 4.21 -5.14 -4.06
C VAL A 145 3.89 -4.36 -5.32
N TYR A 146 2.70 -4.59 -5.86
CA TYR A 146 2.14 -3.89 -7.01
C TYR A 146 0.76 -3.35 -6.67
N CYS A 147 0.42 -2.21 -7.26
CA CYS A 147 -0.87 -1.56 -7.06
C CYS A 147 -1.72 -1.65 -8.33
N CYS A 148 -2.74 -2.53 -8.29
CA CYS A 148 -3.81 -2.64 -9.27
C CYS A 148 -3.32 -2.68 -10.74
N PHE A 149 -3.45 -1.58 -11.50
CA PHE A 149 -3.14 -1.51 -12.92
C PHE A 149 -1.66 -1.82 -13.26
N GLU A 150 -0.74 -1.68 -12.32
CA GLU A 150 0.68 -2.05 -12.52
C GLU A 150 0.85 -3.52 -12.91
N LEU A 151 -0.08 -4.39 -12.50
CA LEU A 151 -0.06 -5.81 -12.90
C LEU A 151 -0.27 -6.04 -14.39
N THR A 152 -0.77 -5.08 -15.13
CA THR A 152 -0.97 -5.21 -16.58
C THR A 152 0.35 -5.20 -17.36
N SER A 153 1.42 -4.62 -16.79
CA SER A 153 2.74 -4.59 -17.40
C SER A 153 3.47 -5.92 -17.19
N ILE A 154 3.61 -6.70 -18.26
CA ILE A 154 4.39 -7.96 -18.23
C ILE A 154 5.85 -7.68 -17.91
N ARG A 155 6.42 -6.61 -18.47
CA ARG A 155 7.80 -6.20 -18.24
C ARG A 155 8.05 -5.97 -16.75
N ASP A 156 7.21 -5.16 -16.12
CA ASP A 156 7.41 -4.76 -14.73
C ASP A 156 7.20 -5.95 -13.77
N ARG A 157 6.22 -6.82 -14.05
CA ARG A 157 6.02 -8.05 -13.29
C ARG A 157 7.21 -9.01 -13.34
N SER A 158 8.03 -8.94 -14.37
CA SER A 158 9.19 -9.82 -14.53
C SER A 158 10.48 -9.31 -13.89
N ILE A 159 10.49 -8.08 -13.34
CA ILE A 159 11.70 -7.45 -12.78
C ILE A 159 12.34 -8.34 -11.70
N PHE A 160 11.54 -8.91 -10.81
CA PHE A 160 12.01 -9.75 -9.72
C PHE A 160 11.81 -11.26 -9.97
N GLN A 161 11.63 -11.66 -11.23
CA GLN A 161 11.49 -13.08 -11.57
C GLN A 161 12.66 -13.90 -11.02
N SER A 162 12.36 -14.98 -10.33
CA SER A 162 13.32 -15.86 -9.66
C SER A 162 13.99 -15.29 -8.39
N TYR A 163 13.64 -14.09 -7.95
CA TYR A 163 14.17 -13.48 -6.73
C TYR A 163 13.15 -13.40 -5.60
N ILE A 164 11.87 -13.61 -5.89
CA ILE A 164 10.78 -13.47 -4.93
C ILE A 164 10.05 -14.78 -4.71
N ASP A 165 9.56 -14.96 -3.48
CA ASP A 165 8.65 -16.05 -3.10
C ASP A 165 7.20 -15.69 -3.46
N ALA A 166 6.85 -14.38 -3.44
CA ALA A 166 5.53 -13.91 -3.80
C ALA A 166 5.53 -12.51 -4.43
N LEU A 167 4.56 -12.31 -5.31
CA LEU A 167 4.12 -11.01 -5.78
C LEU A 167 2.79 -10.69 -5.10
N ILE A 168 2.74 -9.59 -4.35
CA ILE A 168 1.54 -9.13 -3.65
C ILE A 168 0.91 -8.00 -4.45
N ALA A 169 -0.37 -8.16 -4.78
CA ALA A 169 -1.14 -7.13 -5.46
C ALA A 169 -2.19 -6.54 -4.52
N VAL A 170 -2.21 -5.22 -4.38
CA VAL A 170 -3.30 -4.53 -3.73
C VAL A 170 -4.22 -3.96 -4.81
N GLU A 171 -5.46 -4.39 -4.83
CA GLU A 171 -6.42 -4.06 -5.87
C GLU A 171 -7.74 -3.60 -5.30
N TRP A 172 -8.41 -2.74 -6.05
CA TRP A 172 -9.81 -2.39 -5.85
C TRP A 172 -10.57 -2.56 -7.16
N ASN A 173 -11.11 -3.75 -7.35
CA ASN A 173 -11.96 -4.07 -8.50
C ASN A 173 -13.44 -4.05 -8.08
N GLN A 174 -14.27 -3.31 -8.85
CA GLN A 174 -15.72 -3.30 -8.64
C GLN A 174 -16.39 -4.51 -9.30
N ASP A 175 -15.78 -5.07 -10.34
CA ASP A 175 -16.30 -6.20 -11.10
C ASP A 175 -15.36 -7.40 -10.96
N VAL A 176 -15.64 -8.23 -9.97
CA VAL A 176 -15.00 -9.55 -9.78
C VAL A 176 -15.98 -10.61 -10.35
N ASN A 177 -16.18 -10.59 -11.68
CA ASN A 177 -16.93 -11.63 -12.38
C ASN A 177 -15.99 -12.53 -13.16
#